data_2aafdafa585c5e2da860b23bb928b340
#
_entry.id   2aafdafa585c5e2da860b23bb928b340
#
_cell.length_a   1.000
_cell.length_b   1.000
_cell.length_c   1.000
_cell.angle_alpha   90.00
_cell.angle_beta   90.00
_cell.angle_gamma   90.00
#
_symmetry.space_group_name_H-M   'P 1'
#
loop_
_entity.id
_entity.type
_entity.pdbx_description
1 polymer ?
#
loop_
_entity_poly.entity_id
_entity_poly.type
_entity_poly.pdbx_seq_one_letter_code
_entity_poly.pdbx_strand_id
1 'polypeptide(L)'
;MADFYELLGVSRGANADEIKKAYRKRARELHPDANPNDAEAEAQFKEVARAYQVLSDDQQRQRYDQFGEAGVGGGSGGGQSGEDMFGGGLGDIFDAFFSGGGGARQRGPSGPPRGQDLEIVADLTLEQAVFGDQVSVDLKLPVRCDDCDGSGAGEGTKPVSCSDCGGSGQVQPVRQSLLGQMLTASPCGRCGGMGEVIATPCSACRGQGRITVDKTYQVDVPAGVDTGSTLRLTGRGAAGPRRGGNGDLYVHLRVAPHERYERDGNDIVTDVGISIAQASLGTSLTLETLDGDEALVVPAGTQPGREFVLRQRGVPHLHGRGRGDLIARIRVDVPTKLTDDEVALLTSYAEGRGEVVGNGKEGLFSRIKSAFS
;
A
#
# COMPACT_ATOMS: atom_id res chain seq x y z
N MET A 1 -31.55 35.80 -8.58
CA MET A 1 -30.85 34.50 -8.34
C MET A 1 -31.20 33.61 -9.53
N ALA A 2 -30.18 32.97 -10.10
CA ALA A 2 -30.36 32.10 -11.27
C ALA A 2 -31.07 30.81 -10.86
N ASP A 3 -32.03 30.33 -11.68
CA ASP A 3 -32.74 29.07 -11.48
C ASP A 3 -31.72 27.88 -11.56
N PHE A 4 -31.84 26.89 -10.68
CA PHE A 4 -30.97 25.71 -10.67
C PHE A 4 -30.93 24.98 -12.01
N TYR A 5 -32.03 24.97 -12.74
CA TYR A 5 -32.08 24.41 -14.09
C TYR A 5 -31.28 25.24 -15.09
N GLU A 6 -31.33 26.57 -14.96
CA GLU A 6 -30.54 27.49 -15.79
C GLU A 6 -29.03 27.40 -15.48
N LEU A 7 -28.68 27.27 -14.20
CA LEU A 7 -27.26 27.06 -13.79
C LEU A 7 -26.65 25.81 -14.40
N LEU A 8 -27.44 24.74 -14.50
CA LEU A 8 -27.02 23.50 -15.17
C LEU A 8 -27.18 23.55 -16.70
N GLY A 9 -27.93 24.52 -17.23
CA GLY A 9 -28.25 24.64 -18.66
C GLY A 9 -29.17 23.56 -19.18
N VAL A 10 -30.17 23.15 -18.37
CA VAL A 10 -31.18 22.13 -18.71
C VAL A 10 -32.60 22.68 -18.57
N SER A 11 -33.55 22.04 -19.22
CA SER A 11 -34.96 22.41 -19.05
C SER A 11 -35.53 21.88 -17.74
N ARG A 12 -36.60 22.48 -17.21
CA ARG A 12 -37.29 22.02 -15.99
C ARG A 12 -37.86 20.60 -16.12
N GLY A 13 -38.09 20.14 -17.35
CA GLY A 13 -38.51 18.75 -17.65
C GLY A 13 -37.41 17.74 -17.85
N ALA A 14 -36.13 18.13 -17.66
CA ALA A 14 -34.98 17.26 -17.86
C ALA A 14 -35.04 16.03 -16.93
N ASN A 15 -34.65 14.87 -17.45
CA ASN A 15 -34.57 13.66 -16.68
C ASN A 15 -33.24 13.59 -15.85
N ALA A 16 -33.15 12.64 -14.94
CA ALA A 16 -31.97 12.50 -14.05
C ALA A 16 -30.65 12.33 -14.80
N ASP A 17 -30.66 11.62 -15.94
CA ASP A 17 -29.48 11.41 -16.75
C ASP A 17 -29.01 12.68 -17.47
N GLU A 18 -29.96 13.49 -17.93
CA GLU A 18 -29.68 14.79 -18.55
C GLU A 18 -29.09 15.77 -17.54
N ILE A 19 -29.67 15.85 -16.34
CA ILE A 19 -29.15 16.65 -15.22
C ILE A 19 -27.72 16.22 -14.87
N LYS A 20 -27.47 14.93 -14.74
CA LYS A 20 -26.15 14.36 -14.45
C LYS A 20 -25.11 14.65 -15.53
N LYS A 21 -25.53 14.57 -16.80
CA LYS A 21 -24.65 14.87 -17.96
C LYS A 21 -24.29 16.36 -18.01
N ALA A 22 -25.26 17.21 -17.77
CA ALA A 22 -25.08 18.67 -17.75
C ALA A 22 -24.15 19.09 -16.60
N TYR A 23 -24.36 18.55 -15.39
CA TYR A 23 -23.46 18.77 -14.26
C TYR A 23 -22.03 18.35 -14.57
N ARG A 24 -21.80 17.15 -15.11
CA ARG A 24 -20.45 16.69 -15.45
C ARG A 24 -19.73 17.57 -16.48
N LYS A 25 -20.49 18.18 -17.39
CA LYS A 25 -19.94 19.12 -18.36
C LYS A 25 -19.53 20.41 -17.67
N ARG A 26 -20.43 21.05 -16.91
CA ARG A 26 -20.18 22.30 -16.17
C ARG A 26 -19.07 22.15 -15.11
N ALA A 27 -19.10 21.03 -14.38
CA ALA A 27 -18.08 20.76 -13.36
C ALA A 27 -16.65 20.64 -13.94
N ARG A 28 -16.49 20.12 -15.18
CA ARG A 28 -15.20 20.10 -15.86
C ARG A 28 -14.77 21.48 -16.36
N GLU A 29 -15.71 22.29 -16.83
CA GLU A 29 -15.43 23.66 -17.30
C GLU A 29 -14.98 24.58 -16.16
N LEU A 30 -15.54 24.40 -14.96
CA LEU A 30 -15.34 25.24 -13.79
C LEU A 30 -14.39 24.62 -12.75
N HIS A 31 -13.73 23.48 -13.07
CA HIS A 31 -12.89 22.78 -12.12
C HIS A 31 -11.69 23.65 -11.69
N PRO A 32 -11.31 23.66 -10.39
CA PRO A 32 -10.16 24.45 -9.90
C PRO A 32 -8.84 24.13 -10.61
N ASP A 33 -8.61 22.87 -11.01
CA ASP A 33 -7.41 22.48 -11.75
C ASP A 33 -7.38 23.05 -13.18
N ALA A 34 -8.55 23.30 -13.77
CA ALA A 34 -8.64 23.90 -15.10
C ALA A 34 -8.64 25.44 -15.06
N ASN A 35 -9.00 26.03 -13.91
CA ASN A 35 -9.10 27.48 -13.67
C ASN A 35 -8.36 27.87 -12.37
N PRO A 36 -7.03 27.70 -12.30
CA PRO A 36 -6.26 28.01 -11.09
C PRO A 36 -6.32 29.49 -10.76
N ASN A 37 -6.67 29.84 -9.52
CA ASN A 37 -6.80 31.21 -9.00
C ASN A 37 -7.95 32.05 -9.60
N ASP A 38 -8.95 31.45 -10.20
CA ASP A 38 -10.15 32.14 -10.67
C ASP A 38 -11.28 32.05 -9.63
N ALA A 39 -11.42 33.08 -8.81
CA ALA A 39 -12.44 33.15 -7.76
C ALA A 39 -13.89 33.16 -8.31
N GLU A 40 -14.10 33.63 -9.54
CA GLU A 40 -15.40 33.63 -10.17
C GLU A 40 -15.78 32.22 -10.65
N ALA A 41 -14.84 31.48 -11.24
CA ALA A 41 -15.03 30.06 -11.60
C ALA A 41 -15.30 29.20 -10.34
N GLU A 42 -14.62 29.46 -9.23
CA GLU A 42 -14.84 28.76 -7.96
C GLU A 42 -16.26 29.05 -7.40
N ALA A 43 -16.72 30.30 -7.44
CA ALA A 43 -18.06 30.66 -6.99
C ALA A 43 -19.14 29.97 -7.86
N GLN A 44 -18.99 29.99 -9.17
CA GLN A 44 -19.88 29.34 -10.11
C GLN A 44 -19.88 27.81 -9.94
N PHE A 45 -18.73 27.21 -9.65
CA PHE A 45 -18.62 25.76 -9.36
C PHE A 45 -19.46 25.38 -8.13
N LYS A 46 -19.40 26.19 -7.06
CA LYS A 46 -20.21 25.98 -5.85
C LYS A 46 -21.71 26.04 -6.13
N GLU A 47 -22.14 27.01 -6.93
CA GLU A 47 -23.54 27.15 -7.32
C GLU A 47 -24.04 25.97 -8.19
N VAL A 48 -23.22 25.54 -9.16
CA VAL A 48 -23.51 24.38 -10.03
C VAL A 48 -23.58 23.09 -9.22
N ALA A 49 -22.68 22.89 -8.25
CA ALA A 49 -22.69 21.73 -7.37
C ALA A 49 -23.94 21.71 -6.48
N ARG A 50 -24.35 22.85 -5.92
CA ARG A 50 -25.59 23.00 -5.14
C ARG A 50 -26.83 22.71 -5.99
N ALA A 51 -26.89 23.24 -7.21
CA ALA A 51 -27.98 23.00 -8.13
C ALA A 51 -28.14 21.50 -8.46
N TYR A 52 -27.04 20.81 -8.71
CA TYR A 52 -27.04 19.36 -8.95
C TYR A 52 -27.48 18.58 -7.71
N GLN A 53 -27.04 18.97 -6.53
CA GLN A 53 -27.43 18.31 -5.28
C GLN A 53 -28.96 18.32 -5.09
N VAL A 54 -29.59 19.45 -5.35
CA VAL A 54 -31.05 19.58 -5.20
C VAL A 54 -31.80 18.87 -6.31
N LEU A 55 -31.35 18.97 -7.56
CA LEU A 55 -32.06 18.43 -8.72
C LEU A 55 -31.83 16.93 -8.96
N SER A 56 -30.79 16.33 -8.33
CA SER A 56 -30.51 14.90 -8.44
C SER A 56 -31.33 14.03 -7.48
N ASP A 57 -31.91 14.61 -6.44
CA ASP A 57 -32.77 13.94 -5.48
C ASP A 57 -34.25 14.27 -5.79
N ASP A 58 -35.07 13.27 -6.07
CA ASP A 58 -36.47 13.45 -6.48
C ASP A 58 -37.31 14.21 -5.43
N GLN A 59 -37.03 14.03 -4.13
CA GLN A 59 -37.75 14.71 -3.07
C GLN A 59 -37.32 16.18 -2.94
N GLN A 60 -36.04 16.45 -3.05
CA GLN A 60 -35.51 17.82 -3.01
C GLN A 60 -35.92 18.58 -4.26
N ARG A 61 -35.89 17.92 -5.43
CA ARG A 61 -36.38 18.49 -6.69
C ARG A 61 -37.82 18.90 -6.61
N GLN A 62 -38.72 18.01 -6.10
CA GLN A 62 -40.14 18.33 -5.91
C GLN A 62 -40.33 19.52 -4.96
N ARG A 63 -39.57 19.61 -3.88
CA ARG A 63 -39.63 20.75 -2.97
C ARG A 63 -39.14 22.05 -3.62
N TYR A 64 -38.09 21.94 -4.43
CA TYR A 64 -37.56 23.08 -5.19
C TYR A 64 -38.56 23.54 -6.24
N ASP A 65 -39.23 22.62 -6.96
CA ASP A 65 -40.23 22.91 -7.97
C ASP A 65 -41.51 23.58 -7.38
N GLN A 66 -41.85 23.25 -6.11
CA GLN A 66 -43.02 23.82 -5.42
C GLN A 66 -42.72 25.14 -4.68
N PHE A 67 -41.58 25.23 -4.04
CA PHE A 67 -41.28 26.34 -3.10
C PHE A 67 -40.04 27.14 -3.48
N GLY A 68 -39.38 26.83 -4.60
CA GLY A 68 -38.14 27.46 -5.04
C GLY A 68 -36.98 27.21 -4.08
N GLU A 69 -35.97 28.07 -4.06
CA GLU A 69 -34.83 28.00 -3.14
C GLU A 69 -35.23 28.04 -1.66
N ALA A 70 -36.34 28.69 -1.31
CA ALA A 70 -36.84 28.74 0.06
C ALA A 70 -37.26 27.37 0.60
N GLY A 71 -37.65 26.44 -0.28
CA GLY A 71 -38.06 25.08 0.08
C GLY A 71 -36.88 24.12 0.32
N VAL A 72 -35.69 24.46 -0.14
CA VAL A 72 -34.49 23.64 -0.03
C VAL A 72 -33.34 24.31 0.75
N GLY A 73 -33.54 25.58 1.15
CA GLY A 73 -32.61 26.37 1.98
C GLY A 73 -32.87 26.36 3.48
N GLY A 74 -33.92 25.69 3.94
CA GLY A 74 -34.42 25.76 5.31
C GLY A 74 -34.50 24.40 6.01
N GLY A 75 -33.39 23.77 6.33
CA GLY A 75 -33.26 22.67 7.30
C GLY A 75 -32.93 23.24 8.68
N SER A 76 -33.99 23.71 9.36
CA SER A 76 -34.16 23.85 10.82
C SER A 76 -32.94 23.64 11.71
N GLY A 77 -32.50 24.73 12.39
CA GLY A 77 -31.89 24.65 13.71
C GLY A 77 -30.52 25.27 13.87
N GLY A 78 -30.46 26.59 14.15
CA GLY A 78 -29.43 27.17 15.03
C GLY A 78 -28.08 27.53 14.42
N GLY A 79 -28.03 28.79 14.00
CA GLY A 79 -26.88 29.71 13.99
C GLY A 79 -25.47 29.20 14.12
N GLN A 80 -24.74 29.34 13.04
CA GLN A 80 -23.38 29.87 13.08
C GLN A 80 -22.92 30.20 11.64
N SER A 81 -22.35 31.39 11.54
CA SER A 81 -21.88 32.04 10.32
C SER A 81 -20.99 31.12 9.45
N GLY A 82 -21.32 31.04 8.16
CA GLY A 82 -20.73 30.10 7.21
C GLY A 82 -19.38 30.54 6.60
N GLU A 83 -18.48 31.14 7.32
CA GLU A 83 -17.18 31.58 6.75
C GLU A 83 -15.98 30.69 7.09
N ASP A 84 -16.02 29.84 8.13
CA ASP A 84 -14.86 29.03 8.55
C ASP A 84 -14.89 27.54 8.13
N MET A 85 -15.85 27.09 7.31
CA MET A 85 -16.01 25.66 6.98
C MET A 85 -15.38 25.23 5.65
N PHE A 86 -14.65 26.10 4.98
CA PHE A 86 -14.11 25.85 3.62
C PHE A 86 -12.58 25.78 3.51
N GLY A 87 -11.86 25.70 4.65
CA GLY A 87 -10.38 25.63 4.68
C GLY A 87 -9.75 24.24 4.71
N GLY A 88 -10.51 23.16 4.70
CA GLY A 88 -9.98 21.78 4.78
C GLY A 88 -10.58 20.88 3.73
N GLY A 89 -9.73 20.34 2.86
CA GLY A 89 -9.90 19.18 1.97
C GLY A 89 -11.29 18.87 1.44
N LEU A 90 -11.66 19.43 0.30
CA LEU A 90 -12.91 19.14 -0.43
C LEU A 90 -13.13 17.63 -0.76
N GLY A 91 -12.09 16.79 -0.67
CA GLY A 91 -12.17 15.35 -0.93
C GLY A 91 -12.88 14.57 0.18
N ASP A 92 -12.54 14.82 1.42
CA ASP A 92 -13.05 14.05 2.57
C ASP A 92 -14.53 14.34 2.89
N ILE A 93 -14.99 15.56 2.63
CA ILE A 93 -16.41 15.94 2.82
C ILE A 93 -17.26 15.39 1.68
N PHE A 94 -16.73 15.32 0.47
CA PHE A 94 -17.42 14.76 -0.69
C PHE A 94 -17.59 13.24 -0.57
N ASP A 95 -16.58 12.51 -0.08
CA ASP A 95 -16.67 11.06 0.17
C ASP A 95 -17.60 10.74 1.35
N ALA A 96 -17.58 11.52 2.43
CA ALA A 96 -18.49 11.33 3.56
C ALA A 96 -19.96 11.61 3.22
N PHE A 97 -20.22 12.48 2.22
CA PHE A 97 -21.59 12.84 1.80
C PHE A 97 -22.09 11.98 0.64
N PHE A 98 -21.21 11.50 -0.24
CA PHE A 98 -21.60 10.76 -1.46
C PHE A 98 -21.62 9.23 -1.26
N SER A 99 -20.86 8.68 -0.31
CA SER A 99 -20.93 7.25 0.04
C SER A 99 -22.05 6.93 1.06
N GLY A 100 -22.74 7.96 1.60
CA GLY A 100 -23.70 7.84 2.69
C GLY A 100 -25.12 8.35 2.43
N GLY A 101 -25.60 8.28 1.21
CA GLY A 101 -27.01 8.62 0.87
C GLY A 101 -28.02 7.61 1.40
N GLY A 102 -28.39 7.74 2.63
CA GLY A 102 -29.48 7.00 3.26
C GLY A 102 -29.32 7.11 4.76
N GLY A 103 -30.25 7.82 5.43
CA GLY A 103 -30.28 8.01 6.89
C GLY A 103 -30.29 6.70 7.69
N ALA A 104 -29.24 5.90 7.53
CA ALA A 104 -28.88 4.87 8.47
C ALA A 104 -28.31 5.58 9.68
N ARG A 105 -29.12 5.77 10.73
CA ARG A 105 -28.61 5.93 12.08
C ARG A 105 -27.43 4.99 12.21
N GLN A 106 -26.25 5.55 12.34
CA GLN A 106 -25.03 4.80 12.62
C GLN A 106 -25.27 4.07 13.95
N ARG A 107 -25.90 2.88 13.84
CA ARG A 107 -25.91 1.93 14.94
C ARG A 107 -24.44 1.61 15.13
N GLY A 108 -23.84 2.17 16.13
CA GLY A 108 -22.51 1.73 16.59
C GLY A 108 -22.51 0.20 16.63
N PRO A 109 -21.40 -0.46 16.34
CA PRO A 109 -21.33 -1.90 16.29
C PRO A 109 -21.91 -2.48 17.57
N SER A 110 -23.15 -3.03 17.47
CA SER A 110 -23.78 -3.75 18.58
C SER A 110 -23.31 -5.18 18.52
N GLY A 111 -22.67 -5.64 19.57
CA GLY A 111 -22.15 -6.99 19.69
C GLY A 111 -20.65 -7.05 19.99
N PRO A 112 -20.09 -8.26 20.07
CA PRO A 112 -18.68 -8.44 20.33
C PRO A 112 -17.82 -7.77 19.27
N PRO A 113 -16.80 -6.99 19.66
CA PRO A 113 -15.94 -6.29 18.71
C PRO A 113 -15.12 -7.27 17.88
N ARG A 114 -14.80 -6.85 16.66
CA ARG A 114 -13.86 -7.56 15.79
C ARG A 114 -12.48 -7.65 16.44
N GLY A 115 -11.76 -8.72 16.18
CA GLY A 115 -10.37 -8.88 16.57
C GLY A 115 -9.47 -7.85 15.89
N GLN A 116 -8.33 -7.63 16.49
CA GLN A 116 -7.33 -6.71 15.96
C GLN A 116 -6.71 -7.27 14.68
N ASP A 117 -6.41 -6.39 13.75
CA ASP A 117 -5.55 -6.71 12.64
C ASP A 117 -4.11 -6.87 13.15
N LEU A 118 -3.35 -7.74 12.52
CA LEU A 118 -1.97 -8.04 12.89
C LEU A 118 -1.06 -7.74 11.71
N GLU A 119 0.17 -7.37 12.02
CA GLU A 119 1.21 -7.10 11.03
C GLU A 119 2.44 -7.94 11.35
N ILE A 120 3.08 -8.49 10.30
CA ILE A 120 4.32 -9.24 10.42
C ILE A 120 5.20 -8.95 9.20
N VAL A 121 6.51 -9.04 9.39
CA VAL A 121 7.48 -8.96 8.30
C VAL A 121 7.88 -10.38 7.90
N ALA A 122 7.85 -10.68 6.61
CA ALA A 122 8.39 -11.91 6.03
C ALA A 122 9.64 -11.59 5.21
N ASP A 123 10.76 -12.20 5.58
CA ASP A 123 12.01 -12.10 4.83
C ASP A 123 12.00 -13.09 3.68
N LEU A 124 12.35 -12.61 2.49
CA LEU A 124 12.41 -13.37 1.25
C LEU A 124 13.84 -13.35 0.71
N THR A 125 14.26 -14.40 0.05
CA THR A 125 15.41 -14.36 -0.84
C THR A 125 15.03 -13.68 -2.16
N LEU A 126 16.02 -13.30 -2.96
CA LEU A 126 15.78 -12.72 -4.28
C LEU A 126 15.03 -13.69 -5.18
N GLU A 127 15.39 -14.99 -5.15
CA GLU A 127 14.75 -16.05 -5.94
C GLU A 127 13.27 -16.20 -5.58
N GLN A 128 12.95 -16.21 -4.29
CA GLN A 128 11.56 -16.27 -3.82
C GLN A 128 10.75 -15.05 -4.29
N ALA A 129 11.36 -13.86 -4.28
CA ALA A 129 10.72 -12.65 -4.77
C ALA A 129 10.53 -12.65 -6.29
N VAL A 130 11.50 -13.22 -7.04
CA VAL A 130 11.46 -13.28 -8.51
C VAL A 130 10.47 -14.33 -9.00
N PHE A 131 10.53 -15.54 -8.46
CA PHE A 131 9.73 -16.67 -8.99
C PHE A 131 8.42 -16.86 -8.25
N GLY A 132 8.26 -16.23 -7.09
CA GLY A 132 7.18 -16.52 -6.16
C GLY A 132 7.46 -17.81 -5.38
N ASP A 133 6.93 -17.92 -4.19
CA ASP A 133 7.10 -19.08 -3.33
C ASP A 133 6.01 -19.09 -2.24
N GLN A 134 5.90 -20.22 -1.54
CA GLN A 134 5.07 -20.34 -0.36
C GLN A 134 5.94 -20.22 0.90
N VAL A 135 5.75 -19.13 1.65
CA VAL A 135 6.56 -18.80 2.82
C VAL A 135 5.77 -19.03 4.11
N SER A 136 6.42 -19.65 5.08
CA SER A 136 5.85 -19.85 6.41
C SER A 136 6.09 -18.64 7.29
N VAL A 137 5.04 -18.12 7.93
CA VAL A 137 5.15 -17.06 8.94
C VAL A 137 4.60 -17.54 10.27
N ASP A 138 5.39 -17.43 11.32
CA ASP A 138 5.04 -17.83 12.67
C ASP A 138 4.63 -16.61 13.48
N LEU A 139 3.46 -16.68 14.10
CA LEU A 139 3.00 -15.60 14.95
C LEU A 139 2.18 -16.09 16.12
N LYS A 140 2.22 -15.32 17.20
CA LYS A 140 1.46 -15.56 18.41
C LYS A 140 0.22 -14.68 18.40
N LEU A 141 -0.97 -15.31 18.32
CA LEU A 141 -2.21 -14.56 18.18
C LEU A 141 -3.35 -15.18 18.98
N PRO A 142 -4.35 -14.37 19.39
CA PRO A 142 -5.60 -14.87 19.91
C PRO A 142 -6.38 -15.63 18.82
N VAL A 143 -6.73 -16.88 19.10
CA VAL A 143 -7.64 -17.69 18.28
C VAL A 143 -8.91 -18.01 19.05
N ARG A 144 -9.95 -18.41 18.37
CA ARG A 144 -11.20 -18.87 18.99
C ARG A 144 -10.91 -20.02 19.95
N CYS A 145 -11.49 -19.97 21.13
CA CYS A 145 -11.37 -21.04 22.11
C CYS A 145 -12.23 -22.22 21.70
N ASP A 146 -11.61 -23.37 21.50
CA ASP A 146 -12.31 -24.59 21.05
C ASP A 146 -13.23 -25.17 22.14
N ASP A 147 -12.85 -25.11 23.44
CA ASP A 147 -13.62 -25.64 24.54
C ASP A 147 -15.01 -25.04 24.68
N CYS A 148 -15.16 -23.76 24.38
CA CYS A 148 -16.45 -23.06 24.46
C CYS A 148 -16.96 -22.59 23.11
N ASP A 149 -16.32 -22.99 22.00
CA ASP A 149 -16.63 -22.56 20.66
C ASP A 149 -16.74 -21.02 20.54
N GLY A 150 -15.82 -20.34 21.21
CA GLY A 150 -15.74 -18.87 21.20
C GLY A 150 -16.79 -18.15 22.03
N SER A 151 -17.72 -18.83 22.68
CA SER A 151 -18.78 -18.19 23.48
C SER A 151 -18.28 -17.55 24.77
N GLY A 152 -17.18 -18.08 25.33
CA GLY A 152 -16.67 -17.71 26.65
C GLY A 152 -17.44 -18.34 27.79
N ALA A 153 -18.56 -19.04 27.56
CA ALA A 153 -19.36 -19.71 28.59
C ALA A 153 -18.79 -21.09 28.91
N GLY A 154 -18.87 -21.50 30.14
CA GLY A 154 -18.50 -22.82 30.61
C GLY A 154 -19.42 -23.90 30.06
N GLU A 155 -18.96 -25.15 30.14
CA GLU A 155 -19.68 -26.33 29.66
C GLU A 155 -21.12 -26.37 30.20
N GLY A 156 -22.08 -26.70 29.34
CA GLY A 156 -23.50 -26.77 29.68
C GLY A 156 -24.18 -25.42 29.91
N THR A 157 -23.46 -24.29 29.79
CA THR A 157 -24.01 -22.94 29.97
C THR A 157 -23.98 -22.15 28.66
N LYS A 158 -24.79 -21.10 28.56
CA LYS A 158 -24.84 -20.18 27.42
C LYS A 158 -24.76 -18.73 27.87
N PRO A 159 -24.20 -17.82 27.09
CA PRO A 159 -24.34 -16.40 27.32
C PRO A 159 -25.82 -16.01 27.34
N VAL A 160 -26.21 -15.10 28.23
CA VAL A 160 -27.57 -14.57 28.33
C VAL A 160 -27.56 -13.09 27.99
N SER A 161 -28.61 -12.62 27.33
CA SER A 161 -28.74 -11.20 26.97
C SER A 161 -28.66 -10.33 28.24
N CYS A 162 -27.89 -9.25 28.17
CA CYS A 162 -27.74 -8.31 29.27
C CYS A 162 -29.05 -7.60 29.54
N SER A 163 -29.57 -7.70 30.82
CA SER A 163 -30.83 -7.09 31.22
C SER A 163 -30.81 -5.57 31.16
N ASP A 164 -29.65 -4.93 31.33
CA ASP A 164 -29.52 -3.47 31.44
C ASP A 164 -29.58 -2.78 30.07
N CYS A 165 -29.13 -3.45 29.04
CA CYS A 165 -29.17 -2.92 27.68
C CYS A 165 -30.05 -3.72 26.72
N GLY A 166 -30.73 -4.76 27.18
CA GLY A 166 -31.59 -5.62 26.35
C GLY A 166 -30.84 -6.31 25.20
N GLY A 167 -29.54 -6.58 25.34
CA GLY A 167 -28.69 -7.19 24.33
C GLY A 167 -28.03 -6.20 23.36
N SER A 168 -28.34 -4.90 23.43
CA SER A 168 -27.79 -3.90 22.49
C SER A 168 -26.31 -3.56 22.74
N GLY A 169 -25.76 -3.91 23.90
CA GLY A 169 -24.40 -3.54 24.29
C GLY A 169 -24.22 -2.07 24.67
N GLN A 170 -25.22 -1.23 24.40
CA GLN A 170 -25.15 0.22 24.62
C GLN A 170 -26.32 0.70 25.45
N VAL A 171 -26.09 1.74 26.23
CA VAL A 171 -27.12 2.49 26.95
C VAL A 171 -27.09 3.94 26.44
N GLN A 172 -28.24 4.58 26.39
CA GLN A 172 -28.39 5.97 25.93
C GLN A 172 -28.83 6.86 27.12
N PRO A 173 -27.91 7.23 28.05
CA PRO A 173 -28.27 8.15 29.11
C PRO A 173 -28.58 9.54 28.49
N VAL A 174 -29.70 10.11 28.94
CA VAL A 174 -30.06 11.50 28.61
C VAL A 174 -29.20 12.39 29.51
N ARG A 175 -28.28 13.14 28.95
CA ARG A 175 -27.53 14.18 29.67
C ARG A 175 -28.17 15.54 29.39
N GLN A 176 -28.55 16.24 30.48
CA GLN A 176 -28.92 17.65 30.39
C GLN A 176 -27.67 18.49 30.22
N SER A 177 -27.61 19.26 29.15
CA SER A 177 -26.58 20.28 28.95
C SER A 177 -27.27 21.67 28.88
N LEU A 178 -26.48 22.73 28.98
CA LEU A 178 -26.97 24.11 28.84
C LEU A 178 -27.65 24.41 27.49
N LEU A 179 -27.46 23.52 26.51
CA LEU A 179 -28.02 23.62 25.14
C LEU A 179 -29.17 22.64 24.88
N GLY A 180 -29.66 21.94 25.94
CA GLY A 180 -30.75 20.97 25.80
C GLY A 180 -30.37 19.55 26.18
N GLN A 181 -31.28 18.61 25.95
CA GLN A 181 -31.09 17.18 26.19
C GLN A 181 -30.29 16.55 25.07
N MET A 182 -29.12 16.01 25.38
CA MET A 182 -28.31 15.22 24.43
C MET A 182 -28.40 13.74 24.78
N LEU A 183 -28.76 12.91 23.79
CA LEU A 183 -28.67 11.45 23.87
C LEU A 183 -27.25 11.02 23.46
N THR A 184 -26.48 10.53 24.41
CA THR A 184 -25.12 10.03 24.15
C THR A 184 -25.12 8.51 24.32
N ALA A 185 -24.80 7.78 23.22
CA ALA A 185 -24.62 6.33 23.30
C ALA A 185 -23.31 6.04 24.05
N SER A 186 -23.38 5.20 25.09
CA SER A 186 -22.19 4.73 25.82
C SER A 186 -22.24 3.21 25.97
N PRO A 187 -21.07 2.53 26.05
CA PRO A 187 -21.05 1.09 26.34
C PRO A 187 -21.77 0.77 27.62
N CYS A 188 -22.58 -0.29 27.63
CA CYS A 188 -23.28 -0.74 28.81
C CYS A 188 -22.27 -1.20 29.90
N GLY A 189 -22.30 -0.61 31.07
CA GLY A 189 -21.35 -0.90 32.15
C GLY A 189 -21.40 -2.35 32.65
N ARG A 190 -22.56 -3.03 32.60
CA ARG A 190 -22.72 -4.41 33.05
C ARG A 190 -22.09 -5.43 32.09
N CYS A 191 -22.29 -5.29 30.80
CA CYS A 191 -21.76 -6.22 29.79
C CYS A 191 -20.48 -5.72 29.11
N GLY A 192 -20.03 -4.50 29.41
CA GLY A 192 -18.84 -3.91 28.80
C GLY A 192 -18.97 -3.70 27.29
N GLY A 193 -20.18 -3.47 26.77
CA GLY A 193 -20.44 -3.32 25.35
C GLY A 193 -20.77 -4.62 24.61
N MET A 194 -20.64 -5.79 25.26
CA MET A 194 -20.79 -7.10 24.60
C MET A 194 -22.26 -7.49 24.33
N GLY A 195 -23.23 -6.85 24.95
CA GLY A 195 -24.65 -7.20 24.83
C GLY A 195 -25.06 -8.44 25.63
N GLU A 196 -24.12 -9.28 26.01
CA GLU A 196 -24.33 -10.55 26.69
C GLU A 196 -23.51 -10.64 27.99
N VAL A 197 -24.03 -11.38 28.96
CA VAL A 197 -23.39 -11.68 30.25
C VAL A 197 -23.20 -13.19 30.38
N ILE A 198 -22.07 -13.60 30.91
CA ILE A 198 -21.70 -15.00 31.14
C ILE A 198 -21.77 -15.25 32.63
N ALA A 199 -22.67 -16.15 33.08
CA ALA A 199 -22.81 -16.53 34.47
C ALA A 199 -21.67 -17.44 34.95
N THR A 200 -21.31 -18.42 34.10
CA THR A 200 -20.21 -19.36 34.37
C THR A 200 -19.17 -19.23 33.27
N PRO A 201 -18.01 -18.62 33.54
CA PRO A 201 -16.97 -18.48 32.55
C PRO A 201 -16.32 -19.82 32.17
N CYS A 202 -15.97 -20.00 30.91
CA CYS A 202 -15.15 -21.12 30.45
C CYS A 202 -13.79 -21.13 31.16
N SER A 203 -13.34 -22.28 31.64
CA SER A 203 -12.10 -22.43 32.43
C SER A 203 -10.85 -22.11 31.57
N ALA A 204 -10.82 -22.53 30.29
CA ALA A 204 -9.70 -22.33 29.39
C ALA A 204 -9.49 -20.86 29.00
N CYS A 205 -10.55 -20.17 28.60
CA CYS A 205 -10.44 -18.78 28.11
C CYS A 205 -10.89 -17.72 29.15
N ARG A 206 -11.33 -18.14 30.35
CA ARG A 206 -11.79 -17.25 31.44
C ARG A 206 -12.85 -16.23 30.99
N GLY A 207 -13.78 -16.67 30.13
CA GLY A 207 -14.88 -15.83 29.66
C GLY A 207 -14.56 -14.96 28.45
N GLN A 208 -13.33 -15.00 27.91
CA GLN A 208 -12.95 -14.19 26.76
C GLN A 208 -13.42 -14.80 25.42
N GLY A 209 -13.68 -16.11 25.36
CA GLY A 209 -14.02 -16.82 24.13
C GLY A 209 -12.84 -17.02 23.18
N ARG A 210 -11.62 -16.64 23.59
CA ARG A 210 -10.39 -16.78 22.78
C ARG A 210 -9.20 -17.10 23.67
N ILE A 211 -8.22 -17.80 23.10
CA ILE A 211 -6.94 -18.16 23.73
C ILE A 211 -5.80 -17.74 22.82
N THR A 212 -4.65 -17.43 23.39
CA THR A 212 -3.46 -17.07 22.61
C THR A 212 -2.66 -18.33 22.34
N VAL A 213 -2.36 -18.59 21.05
CA VAL A 213 -1.56 -19.73 20.59
C VAL A 213 -0.49 -19.27 19.62
N ASP A 214 0.56 -20.08 19.49
CA ASP A 214 1.53 -19.95 18.41
C ASP A 214 0.95 -20.66 17.17
N LYS A 215 0.93 -19.98 16.03
CA LYS A 215 0.35 -20.46 14.79
C LYS A 215 1.20 -20.09 13.59
N THR A 216 1.45 -21.08 12.74
CA THR A 216 2.13 -20.91 11.45
C THR A 216 1.09 -20.73 10.35
N TYR A 217 1.26 -19.69 9.54
CA TYR A 217 0.51 -19.51 8.30
C TYR A 217 1.42 -19.72 7.09
N GLN A 218 0.90 -20.44 6.10
CA GLN A 218 1.49 -20.49 4.78
C GLN A 218 0.96 -19.29 3.98
N VAL A 219 1.88 -18.53 3.42
CA VAL A 219 1.59 -17.31 2.66
C VAL A 219 2.10 -17.50 1.24
N ASP A 220 1.20 -17.48 0.28
CA ASP A 220 1.56 -17.56 -1.13
C ASP A 220 2.06 -16.18 -1.59
N VAL A 221 3.35 -16.09 -1.89
CA VAL A 221 4.02 -14.89 -2.37
C VAL A 221 4.01 -14.89 -3.90
N PRO A 222 3.37 -13.93 -4.56
CA PRO A 222 3.37 -13.88 -6.02
C PRO A 222 4.75 -13.52 -6.57
N ALA A 223 5.05 -13.99 -7.80
CA ALA A 223 6.27 -13.64 -8.50
C ALA A 223 6.34 -12.14 -8.81
N GLY A 224 7.53 -11.57 -8.67
CA GLY A 224 7.77 -10.16 -9.00
C GLY A 224 7.57 -9.18 -7.84
N VAL A 225 7.28 -9.65 -6.64
CA VAL A 225 7.15 -8.77 -5.45
C VAL A 225 8.45 -8.05 -5.13
N ASP A 226 8.32 -6.93 -4.43
CA ASP A 226 9.48 -6.14 -3.97
C ASP A 226 9.39 -5.84 -2.47
N THR A 227 10.51 -5.40 -1.92
CA THR A 227 10.56 -4.88 -0.54
C THR A 227 9.53 -3.76 -0.37
N GLY A 228 8.74 -3.82 0.73
CA GLY A 228 7.66 -2.89 1.00
C GLY A 228 6.30 -3.34 0.45
N SER A 229 6.24 -4.40 -0.36
CA SER A 229 4.97 -5.01 -0.75
C SER A 229 4.25 -5.58 0.46
N THR A 230 2.92 -5.44 0.52
CA THR A 230 2.11 -5.94 1.63
C THR A 230 1.04 -6.89 1.11
N LEU A 231 0.99 -8.09 1.68
CA LEU A 231 -0.05 -9.08 1.43
C LEU A 231 -1.08 -9.05 2.55
N ARG A 232 -2.35 -8.92 2.20
CA ARG A 232 -3.46 -8.96 3.16
C ARG A 232 -4.12 -10.34 3.15
N LEU A 233 -4.07 -11.00 4.28
CA LEU A 233 -4.76 -12.26 4.52
C LEU A 233 -6.03 -12.01 5.33
N THR A 234 -7.15 -11.91 4.64
CA THR A 234 -8.44 -11.57 5.25
C THR A 234 -8.87 -12.63 6.28
N GLY A 235 -9.26 -12.18 7.48
CA GLY A 235 -9.73 -13.03 8.57
C GLY A 235 -8.64 -13.90 9.22
N ARG A 236 -7.36 -13.65 8.96
CA ARG A 236 -6.23 -14.38 9.54
C ARG A 236 -5.56 -13.65 10.73
N GLY A 237 -6.07 -12.48 11.10
CA GLY A 237 -5.64 -11.74 12.29
C GLY A 237 -6.20 -12.32 13.58
N ALA A 238 -6.13 -11.54 14.67
CA ALA A 238 -6.60 -11.95 15.98
C ALA A 238 -8.10 -12.23 16.01
N ALA A 239 -8.52 -13.27 16.73
CA ALA A 239 -9.93 -13.52 16.97
C ALA A 239 -10.53 -12.43 17.88
N GLY A 240 -11.71 -11.93 17.54
CA GLY A 240 -12.48 -11.08 18.43
C GLY A 240 -12.97 -11.83 19.66
N PRO A 241 -13.21 -11.14 20.78
CA PRO A 241 -13.76 -11.77 21.97
C PRO A 241 -15.20 -12.25 21.72
N ARG A 242 -15.60 -13.31 22.43
CA ARG A 242 -16.98 -13.82 22.45
C ARG A 242 -17.65 -13.92 21.08
N ARG A 243 -16.98 -14.65 20.14
CA ARG A 243 -17.43 -14.81 18.75
C ARG A 243 -17.38 -13.55 17.91
N GLY A 244 -16.71 -12.50 18.33
CA GLY A 244 -16.35 -11.37 17.48
C GLY A 244 -15.57 -11.86 16.25
N GLY A 245 -15.80 -11.25 15.10
CA GLY A 245 -15.08 -11.60 13.86
C GLY A 245 -13.56 -11.49 14.02
N ASN A 246 -12.81 -12.23 13.21
CA ASN A 246 -11.36 -12.11 13.19
C ASN A 246 -10.91 -10.79 12.52
N GLY A 247 -9.77 -10.28 12.94
CA GLY A 247 -9.01 -9.27 12.23
C GLY A 247 -8.38 -9.84 10.96
N ASP A 248 -7.61 -9.02 10.26
CA ASP A 248 -6.81 -9.42 9.10
C ASP A 248 -5.34 -9.52 9.49
N LEU A 249 -4.57 -10.27 8.71
CA LEU A 249 -3.12 -10.33 8.83
C LEU A 249 -2.48 -9.63 7.63
N TYR A 250 -1.65 -8.65 7.91
CA TYR A 250 -0.83 -7.95 6.92
C TYR A 250 0.60 -8.49 6.99
N VAL A 251 1.06 -9.02 5.89
CA VAL A 251 2.42 -9.55 5.75
C VAL A 251 3.21 -8.58 4.89
N HIS A 252 4.16 -7.87 5.52
CA HIS A 252 5.08 -6.96 4.85
C HIS A 252 6.27 -7.76 4.34
N LEU A 253 6.53 -7.69 3.05
CA LEU A 253 7.60 -8.42 2.40
C LEU A 253 8.89 -7.61 2.44
N ARG A 254 9.99 -8.26 2.78
CA ARG A 254 11.33 -7.68 2.77
C ARG A 254 12.27 -8.63 2.03
N VAL A 255 12.78 -8.21 0.88
CA VAL A 255 13.73 -9.00 0.10
C VAL A 255 15.14 -8.75 0.64
N ALA A 256 15.81 -9.82 1.01
CA ALA A 256 17.20 -9.74 1.47
C ALA A 256 18.15 -9.40 0.30
N PRO A 257 19.22 -8.62 0.55
CA PRO A 257 20.25 -8.41 -0.46
C PRO A 257 20.86 -9.74 -0.91
N HIS A 258 21.09 -9.89 -2.22
CA HIS A 258 21.73 -11.06 -2.79
C HIS A 258 23.23 -10.80 -2.98
N GLU A 259 24.07 -11.84 -2.83
CA GLU A 259 25.54 -11.70 -2.90
C GLU A 259 26.06 -11.25 -4.27
N ARG A 260 25.38 -11.64 -5.35
CA ARG A 260 25.85 -11.46 -6.74
C ARG A 260 24.94 -10.58 -7.57
N TYR A 261 23.67 -10.45 -7.18
CA TYR A 261 22.66 -9.77 -7.95
C TYR A 261 22.11 -8.56 -7.21
N GLU A 262 22.01 -7.46 -7.90
CA GLU A 262 21.33 -6.25 -7.44
C GLU A 262 20.06 -6.06 -8.27
N ARG A 263 18.95 -5.77 -7.61
CA ARG A 263 17.68 -5.50 -8.27
C ARG A 263 17.55 -4.01 -8.57
N ASP A 264 17.28 -3.67 -9.83
CA ASP A 264 16.95 -2.32 -10.26
C ASP A 264 15.56 -2.33 -10.94
N GLY A 265 14.54 -2.03 -10.15
CA GLY A 265 13.15 -2.14 -10.60
C GLY A 265 12.77 -3.58 -10.99
N ASN A 266 12.56 -3.84 -12.30
CA ASN A 266 12.33 -5.18 -12.82
C ASN A 266 13.58 -5.80 -13.45
N ASP A 267 14.66 -5.06 -13.55
CA ASP A 267 15.92 -5.58 -14.04
C ASP A 267 16.78 -6.11 -12.90
N ILE A 268 17.69 -6.99 -13.24
CA ILE A 268 18.70 -7.54 -12.33
C ILE A 268 20.06 -7.15 -12.88
N VAL A 269 20.92 -6.61 -12.03
CA VAL A 269 22.27 -6.22 -12.37
C VAL A 269 23.27 -7.16 -11.71
N THR A 270 24.29 -7.57 -12.46
CA THR A 270 25.41 -8.35 -11.91
C THR A 270 26.72 -7.89 -12.50
N ASP A 271 27.77 -7.87 -11.68
CA ASP A 271 29.14 -7.58 -12.13
C ASP A 271 29.83 -8.85 -12.58
N VAL A 272 30.36 -8.84 -13.81
CA VAL A 272 31.12 -9.95 -14.40
C VAL A 272 32.58 -9.56 -14.54
N GLY A 273 33.43 -10.18 -13.72
CA GLY A 273 34.87 -9.97 -13.78
C GLY A 273 35.51 -10.73 -14.96
N ILE A 274 36.25 -10.02 -15.78
CA ILE A 274 37.08 -10.60 -16.86
C ILE A 274 38.53 -10.08 -16.74
N SER A 275 39.49 -10.87 -17.23
CA SER A 275 40.87 -10.42 -17.26
C SER A 275 41.14 -9.41 -18.37
N ILE A 276 42.25 -8.64 -18.28
CA ILE A 276 42.67 -7.74 -19.33
C ILE A 276 42.88 -8.47 -20.67
N ALA A 277 43.35 -9.72 -20.64
CA ALA A 277 43.54 -10.53 -21.84
C ALA A 277 42.19 -10.90 -22.49
N GLN A 278 41.21 -11.33 -21.68
CA GLN A 278 39.85 -11.63 -22.13
C GLN A 278 39.13 -10.38 -22.68
N ALA A 279 39.31 -9.23 -22.00
CA ALA A 279 38.76 -7.96 -22.47
C ALA A 279 39.32 -7.54 -23.82
N SER A 280 40.66 -7.76 -24.00
CA SER A 280 41.35 -7.35 -25.23
C SER A 280 41.07 -8.28 -26.41
N LEU A 281 41.05 -9.59 -26.17
CA LEU A 281 40.97 -10.61 -27.27
C LEU A 281 39.56 -11.14 -27.47
N GLY A 282 38.64 -10.85 -26.55
CA GLY A 282 37.31 -11.45 -26.51
C GLY A 282 37.30 -12.79 -25.81
N THR A 283 36.13 -13.19 -25.33
CA THR A 283 35.94 -14.48 -24.65
C THR A 283 34.49 -14.90 -24.72
N SER A 284 34.23 -16.17 -24.44
CA SER A 284 32.88 -16.67 -24.14
C SER A 284 32.89 -17.22 -22.72
N LEU A 285 31.96 -16.73 -21.89
CA LEU A 285 31.82 -17.11 -20.49
C LEU A 285 30.48 -17.76 -20.27
N THR A 286 30.43 -18.64 -19.30
CA THR A 286 29.15 -19.12 -18.74
C THR A 286 28.77 -18.19 -17.59
N LEU A 287 27.66 -17.49 -17.75
CA LEU A 287 27.07 -16.66 -16.72
C LEU A 287 25.97 -17.44 -16.04
N GLU A 288 26.14 -17.70 -14.78
CA GLU A 288 25.08 -18.25 -13.95
C GLU A 288 24.00 -17.18 -13.76
N THR A 289 22.77 -17.47 -14.10
CA THR A 289 21.61 -16.59 -13.92
C THR A 289 20.62 -17.23 -12.94
N LEU A 290 19.59 -16.49 -12.51
CA LEU A 290 18.54 -17.06 -11.65
C LEU A 290 17.76 -18.19 -12.34
N ASP A 291 17.76 -18.23 -13.66
CA ASP A 291 17.07 -19.26 -14.48
C ASP A 291 18.02 -20.43 -14.90
N GLY A 292 19.29 -20.38 -14.50
CA GLY A 292 20.33 -21.33 -14.90
C GLY A 292 21.45 -20.67 -15.72
N ASP A 293 22.32 -21.49 -16.28
CA ASP A 293 23.51 -21.04 -16.97
C ASP A 293 23.22 -20.51 -18.38
N GLU A 294 23.78 -19.34 -18.71
CA GLU A 294 23.68 -18.68 -20.03
C GLU A 294 25.08 -18.36 -20.59
N ALA A 295 25.24 -18.51 -21.89
CA ALA A 295 26.49 -18.15 -22.55
C ALA A 295 26.56 -16.65 -22.81
N LEU A 296 27.57 -15.97 -22.24
CA LEU A 296 27.87 -14.57 -22.49
C LEU A 296 29.08 -14.45 -23.41
N VAL A 297 28.86 -13.94 -24.62
CA VAL A 297 29.94 -13.66 -25.57
C VAL A 297 30.41 -12.23 -25.38
N VAL A 298 31.67 -12.07 -25.00
CA VAL A 298 32.33 -10.78 -24.80
C VAL A 298 33.22 -10.49 -26.01
N PRO A 299 32.89 -9.49 -26.82
CA PRO A 299 33.71 -9.12 -27.98
C PRO A 299 35.09 -8.59 -27.64
N ALA A 300 36.06 -8.74 -28.52
CA ALA A 300 37.38 -8.15 -28.37
C ALA A 300 37.29 -6.63 -28.21
N GLY A 301 38.14 -6.05 -27.35
CA GLY A 301 38.17 -4.62 -27.08
C GLY A 301 37.05 -4.12 -26.15
N THR A 302 36.41 -5.02 -25.39
CA THR A 302 35.38 -4.65 -24.41
C THR A 302 36.00 -3.81 -23.31
N GLN A 303 35.36 -2.67 -23.02
CA GLN A 303 35.80 -1.73 -21.99
C GLN A 303 35.17 -2.01 -20.63
N PRO A 304 35.81 -1.63 -19.52
CA PRO A 304 35.20 -1.69 -18.20
C PRO A 304 33.90 -0.88 -18.16
N GLY A 305 32.89 -1.39 -17.46
CA GLY A 305 31.57 -0.78 -17.32
C GLY A 305 30.65 -1.02 -18.53
N ARG A 306 31.10 -1.73 -19.57
CA ARG A 306 30.21 -2.12 -20.66
C ARG A 306 29.17 -3.10 -20.16
N GLU A 307 27.92 -2.87 -20.57
CA GLU A 307 26.76 -3.67 -20.17
C GLU A 307 26.32 -4.59 -21.32
N PHE A 308 26.01 -5.82 -20.98
CA PHE A 308 25.39 -6.81 -21.85
C PHE A 308 24.02 -7.16 -21.29
N VAL A 309 22.99 -7.06 -22.14
CA VAL A 309 21.60 -7.27 -21.74
C VAL A 309 21.16 -8.65 -22.18
N LEU A 310 20.84 -9.50 -21.19
CA LEU A 310 20.19 -10.78 -21.40
C LEU A 310 18.67 -10.58 -21.22
N ARG A 311 17.95 -10.58 -22.33
CA ARG A 311 16.53 -10.23 -22.35
C ARG A 311 15.69 -11.25 -21.60
N GLN A 312 14.67 -10.75 -20.86
CA GLN A 312 13.70 -11.55 -20.12
C GLN A 312 14.33 -12.47 -19.05
N ARG A 313 15.46 -12.08 -18.47
CA ARG A 313 16.14 -12.78 -17.39
C ARG A 313 16.07 -11.99 -16.05
N GLY A 314 15.32 -10.91 -16.02
CA GLY A 314 15.04 -10.11 -14.83
C GLY A 314 13.84 -10.60 -14.04
N VAL A 315 13.23 -9.71 -13.29
CA VAL A 315 12.08 -9.93 -12.40
C VAL A 315 10.78 -9.88 -13.21
N PRO A 316 9.83 -10.80 -13.01
CA PRO A 316 8.51 -10.71 -13.62
C PRO A 316 7.76 -9.45 -13.18
N HIS A 317 6.96 -8.90 -14.08
CA HIS A 317 6.07 -7.79 -13.73
C HIS A 317 4.94 -8.29 -12.83
N LEU A 318 4.80 -7.72 -11.64
CA LEU A 318 3.73 -8.08 -10.69
C LEU A 318 2.32 -7.85 -11.29
N HIS A 319 2.17 -6.79 -12.07
CA HIS A 319 0.93 -6.45 -12.78
C HIS A 319 1.22 -6.37 -14.28
N GLY A 320 0.97 -7.47 -15.01
CA GLY A 320 1.19 -7.47 -16.46
C GLY A 320 1.75 -8.77 -17.00
N ARG A 321 2.34 -8.68 -18.20
CA ARG A 321 3.02 -9.80 -18.86
C ARG A 321 4.48 -9.45 -19.09
N GLY A 322 5.34 -10.46 -19.09
CA GLY A 322 6.77 -10.30 -19.34
C GLY A 322 7.61 -10.16 -18.07
N ARG A 323 8.89 -10.02 -18.28
CA ARG A 323 9.94 -9.89 -17.27
C ARG A 323 10.88 -8.75 -17.67
N GLY A 324 11.61 -8.18 -16.71
CA GLY A 324 12.76 -7.34 -16.95
C GLY A 324 13.95 -8.14 -17.50
N ASP A 325 15.06 -7.49 -17.65
CA ASP A 325 16.27 -8.02 -18.22
C ASP A 325 17.34 -8.29 -17.15
N LEU A 326 18.33 -9.14 -17.46
CA LEU A 326 19.55 -9.25 -16.67
C LEU A 326 20.65 -8.45 -17.36
N ILE A 327 21.22 -7.49 -16.63
CA ILE A 327 22.28 -6.60 -17.08
C ILE A 327 23.61 -7.09 -16.50
N ALA A 328 24.46 -7.66 -17.36
CA ALA A 328 25.81 -8.07 -17.01
C ALA A 328 26.78 -6.91 -17.25
N ARG A 329 27.24 -6.27 -16.18
CA ARG A 329 28.21 -5.17 -16.21
C ARG A 329 29.62 -5.72 -16.14
N ILE A 330 30.44 -5.41 -17.14
CA ILE A 330 31.81 -5.92 -17.20
C ILE A 330 32.73 -5.13 -16.27
N ARG A 331 33.40 -5.86 -15.40
CA ARG A 331 34.55 -5.38 -14.62
C ARG A 331 35.82 -6.02 -15.18
N VAL A 332 36.77 -5.18 -15.57
CA VAL A 332 38.09 -5.69 -16.04
C VAL A 332 39.03 -5.74 -14.86
N ASP A 333 39.45 -6.96 -14.51
CA ASP A 333 40.33 -7.22 -13.41
C ASP A 333 41.80 -7.19 -13.90
N VAL A 334 42.62 -6.30 -13.28
CA VAL A 334 44.06 -6.21 -13.53
C VAL A 334 44.78 -7.10 -12.52
N PRO A 335 45.57 -8.07 -12.97
CA PRO A 335 46.29 -8.94 -12.06
C PRO A 335 47.28 -8.16 -11.20
N THR A 336 47.22 -8.36 -9.90
CA THR A 336 48.14 -7.70 -8.92
C THR A 336 49.44 -8.46 -8.68
N LYS A 337 49.48 -9.73 -9.08
CA LYS A 337 50.67 -10.60 -8.98
C LYS A 337 50.93 -11.18 -10.37
N LEU A 338 52.10 -10.92 -10.89
CA LEU A 338 52.57 -11.41 -12.17
C LEU A 338 53.81 -12.27 -12.00
N THR A 339 53.93 -13.33 -12.76
CA THR A 339 55.14 -14.10 -12.93
C THR A 339 56.16 -13.31 -13.79
N ASP A 340 57.45 -13.68 -13.76
CA ASP A 340 58.48 -13.02 -14.56
C ASP A 340 58.19 -13.14 -16.06
N ASP A 341 57.61 -14.25 -16.54
CA ASP A 341 57.18 -14.46 -17.91
C ASP A 341 56.00 -13.54 -18.31
N GLU A 342 55.03 -13.38 -17.43
CA GLU A 342 53.87 -12.47 -17.68
C GLU A 342 54.34 -11.00 -17.74
N VAL A 343 55.30 -10.63 -16.86
CA VAL A 343 55.92 -9.29 -16.90
C VAL A 343 56.62 -9.08 -18.25
N ALA A 344 57.39 -10.07 -18.75
CA ALA A 344 58.07 -9.97 -20.03
C ALA A 344 57.10 -9.82 -21.19
N LEU A 345 56.03 -10.59 -21.23
CA LEU A 345 54.98 -10.51 -22.24
C LEU A 345 54.27 -9.16 -22.28
N LEU A 346 53.89 -8.66 -21.08
CA LEU A 346 53.22 -7.37 -20.94
C LEU A 346 54.13 -6.20 -21.30
N THR A 347 55.42 -6.31 -20.95
CA THR A 347 56.42 -5.31 -21.33
C THR A 347 56.60 -5.26 -22.84
N SER A 348 56.78 -6.43 -23.49
CA SER A 348 56.87 -6.51 -24.95
C SER A 348 55.63 -5.95 -25.69
N TYR A 349 54.45 -6.22 -25.13
CA TYR A 349 53.20 -5.64 -25.65
C TYR A 349 53.19 -4.11 -25.56
N ALA A 350 53.57 -3.55 -24.41
CA ALA A 350 53.63 -2.11 -24.19
C ALA A 350 54.66 -1.42 -25.13
N GLU A 351 55.86 -2.04 -25.28
CA GLU A 351 56.90 -1.57 -26.21
C GLU A 351 56.38 -1.52 -27.66
N GLY A 352 55.66 -2.58 -28.09
CA GLY A 352 55.07 -2.64 -29.40
C GLY A 352 54.03 -1.55 -29.66
N ARG A 353 53.44 -0.97 -28.62
CA ARG A 353 52.51 0.15 -28.65
C ARG A 353 53.17 1.50 -28.39
N GLY A 354 54.46 1.55 -28.12
CA GLY A 354 55.19 2.78 -27.77
C GLY A 354 54.82 3.32 -26.37
N GLU A 355 54.31 2.48 -25.47
CA GLU A 355 53.92 2.85 -24.13
C GLU A 355 55.10 2.70 -23.16
N VAL A 356 55.30 3.67 -22.27
CA VAL A 356 56.35 3.59 -21.24
C VAL A 356 55.76 2.92 -20.01
N VAL A 357 56.28 1.73 -19.65
CA VAL A 357 55.88 1.01 -18.44
C VAL A 357 57.03 1.06 -17.39
N GLY A 358 56.68 1.28 -16.13
CA GLY A 358 57.65 1.25 -15.04
C GLY A 358 57.97 -0.19 -14.65
N ASN A 359 59.26 -0.57 -14.61
CA ASN A 359 59.67 -1.82 -13.99
C ASN A 359 59.33 -1.74 -12.49
N GLY A 360 58.39 -2.52 -12.02
CA GLY A 360 57.91 -2.51 -10.61
C GLY A 360 58.96 -2.77 -9.55
N LYS A 361 60.23 -2.93 -9.95
CA LYS A 361 61.40 -3.07 -9.05
C LYS A 361 62.08 -1.73 -8.73
N GLU A 362 61.80 -0.65 -9.47
CA GLU A 362 62.26 0.69 -9.11
C GLU A 362 61.11 1.45 -8.44
N GLY A 363 61.11 1.41 -7.12
CA GLY A 363 60.11 2.13 -6.33
C GLY A 363 60.05 3.62 -6.74
N LEU A 364 58.87 4.19 -6.74
CA LEU A 364 58.59 5.62 -7.03
C LEU A 364 59.54 6.58 -6.28
N PHE A 365 60.15 6.12 -5.19
CA PHE A 365 61.12 6.84 -4.37
C PHE A 365 62.51 7.02 -5.03
N SER A 366 62.95 6.15 -5.95
CA SER A 366 64.25 6.32 -6.61
C SER A 366 64.21 7.40 -7.68
N ARG A 367 63.08 7.57 -8.38
CA ARG A 367 62.86 8.62 -9.40
C ARG A 367 62.69 10.02 -8.81
N ILE A 368 62.09 10.12 -7.63
CA ILE A 368 61.98 11.40 -6.93
C ILE A 368 63.35 11.88 -6.45
N LYS A 369 64.24 10.96 -6.07
CA LYS A 369 65.60 11.30 -5.60
C LYS A 369 66.50 11.80 -6.73
N SER A 370 66.35 11.33 -7.97
CA SER A 370 67.11 11.77 -9.12
C SER A 370 66.59 13.07 -9.76
N ALA A 371 65.37 13.52 -9.41
CA ALA A 371 64.83 14.79 -9.90
C ALA A 371 65.17 15.98 -8.99
N PHE A 372 65.77 15.71 -7.83
CA PHE A 372 66.21 16.71 -6.84
C PHE A 372 67.71 16.66 -6.51
N SER A 373 68.54 16.01 -7.39
CA SER A 373 70.01 16.04 -7.30
C SER A 373 70.64 16.87 -8.41
#